data_47a2ac830a6455fe18501d670575c92c
#
_entry.id   47a2ac830a6455fe18501d670575c92c
#
_cell.length_a   1.000
_cell.length_b   1.000
_cell.length_c   1.000
_cell.angle_alpha   90.00
_cell.angle_beta   90.00
_cell.angle_gamma   90.00
#
_symmetry.space_group_name_H-M   'P 1'
#
loop_
_entity.id
_entity.type
_entity.pdbx_description
1 polymer ?
#
loop_
_entity_poly.entity_id
_entity_poly.type
_entity_poly.pdbx_seq_one_letter_code
_entity_poly.pdbx_strand_id
1 'polypeptide(L)'
;GLYAIPLIFYSPTDNLGNSINKVCQQADVLPSIIDYLNIDTSFVSFGNSIWSDKGFAVNYLNNIYQYFEEGHLLQFNGEESIALYAVEKDSLLKNNLLLQRPELHQKMENHLKAYIQEYNHRMIHNKLELNE
;
A
#
# COMPACT_ATOMS: atom_id res chain seq x y z
N GLY A 1 5.46 -0.68 -15.34
CA GLY A 1 6.39 -0.81 -14.23
C GLY A 1 6.59 -2.25 -13.81
N LEU A 2 7.73 -2.54 -13.24
CA LEU A 2 8.16 -3.89 -12.85
C LEU A 2 7.20 -4.56 -11.82
N TYR A 3 6.38 -3.76 -11.13
CA TYR A 3 5.51 -4.21 -10.03
C TYR A 3 4.02 -3.97 -10.31
N ALA A 4 3.67 -3.48 -11.48
CA ALA A 4 2.27 -3.25 -11.83
C ALA A 4 1.63 -4.54 -12.32
N ILE A 5 0.73 -5.09 -11.52
CA ILE A 5 -0.07 -6.27 -11.86
C ILE A 5 -1.52 -5.81 -12.02
N PRO A 6 -2.21 -6.15 -13.12
CA PRO A 6 -3.62 -5.83 -13.26
C PRO A 6 -4.46 -6.60 -12.25
N LEU A 7 -5.37 -5.92 -11.57
CA LEU A 7 -6.40 -6.49 -10.72
C LEU A 7 -7.75 -6.20 -11.35
N ILE A 8 -8.54 -7.25 -11.60
CA ILE A 8 -9.84 -7.15 -12.27
C ILE A 8 -10.90 -7.77 -11.36
N PHE A 9 -11.92 -6.98 -11.00
CA PHE A 9 -13.15 -7.46 -10.38
C PHE A 9 -14.23 -7.57 -11.46
N TYR A 10 -14.88 -8.71 -11.53
CA TYR A 10 -15.96 -8.97 -12.49
C TYR A 10 -17.20 -9.46 -11.76
N SER A 11 -18.34 -8.86 -12.07
CA SER A 11 -19.66 -9.33 -11.67
C SER A 11 -20.53 -9.47 -12.91
N PRO A 12 -21.26 -10.59 -13.09
CA PRO A 12 -22.15 -10.74 -14.23
C PRO A 12 -23.46 -9.91 -14.08
N THR A 13 -23.77 -9.48 -12.87
CA THR A 13 -25.03 -8.79 -12.53
C THR A 13 -24.85 -7.32 -12.22
N ASP A 14 -23.68 -6.94 -11.72
CA ASP A 14 -23.44 -5.60 -11.22
C ASP A 14 -22.46 -4.86 -12.12
N ASN A 15 -22.77 -3.59 -12.36
CA ASN A 15 -21.81 -2.69 -12.97
C ASN A 15 -20.85 -2.18 -11.90
N LEU A 16 -19.68 -2.81 -11.80
CA LEU A 16 -18.64 -2.42 -10.84
C LEU A 16 -17.93 -1.11 -11.21
N GLY A 17 -18.38 -0.44 -12.25
CA GLY A 17 -17.87 0.85 -12.67
C GLY A 17 -16.62 0.73 -13.56
N ASN A 18 -15.87 1.82 -13.59
CA ASN A 18 -14.72 1.98 -14.47
C ASN A 18 -13.40 1.66 -13.74
N SER A 19 -12.31 1.84 -14.46
CA SER A 19 -10.96 1.73 -13.92
C SER A 19 -10.75 2.60 -12.68
N ILE A 20 -10.22 2.02 -11.61
CA ILE A 20 -9.79 2.72 -10.39
C ILE A 20 -8.32 3.09 -10.58
N ASN A 21 -8.04 4.38 -10.65
CA ASN A 21 -6.69 4.89 -10.85
C ASN A 21 -6.08 5.35 -9.51
N LYS A 22 -5.83 4.41 -8.63
CA LYS A 22 -5.08 4.64 -7.39
C LYS A 22 -4.12 3.48 -7.12
N VAL A 23 -3.16 3.71 -6.24
CA VAL A 23 -2.24 2.67 -5.79
C VAL A 23 -3.02 1.61 -5.02
N CYS A 24 -2.85 0.35 -5.42
CA CYS A 24 -3.43 -0.83 -4.77
C CYS A 24 -2.37 -1.92 -4.64
N GLN A 25 -2.60 -2.86 -3.74
CA GLN A 25 -1.72 -4.01 -3.49
C GLN A 25 -2.53 -5.30 -3.33
N GLN A 26 -1.87 -6.46 -3.36
CA GLN A 26 -2.55 -7.75 -3.21
C GLN A 26 -3.31 -7.89 -1.87
N ALA A 27 -2.81 -7.26 -0.81
CA ALA A 27 -3.49 -7.25 0.49
C ALA A 27 -4.86 -6.56 0.46
N ASP A 28 -5.15 -5.77 -0.58
CA ASP A 28 -6.44 -5.06 -0.74
C ASP A 28 -7.56 -5.97 -1.27
N VAL A 29 -7.22 -7.16 -1.80
CA VAL A 29 -8.21 -8.06 -2.43
C VAL A 29 -9.28 -8.51 -1.43
N LEU A 30 -8.87 -9.04 -0.28
CA LEU A 30 -9.81 -9.54 0.73
C LEU A 30 -10.69 -8.42 1.30
N PRO A 31 -10.15 -7.29 1.78
CA PRO A 31 -10.98 -6.16 2.21
C PRO A 31 -11.98 -5.70 1.16
N SER A 32 -11.58 -5.68 -0.11
CA SER A 32 -12.46 -5.30 -1.21
C SER A 32 -13.61 -6.29 -1.41
N ILE A 33 -13.35 -7.59 -1.35
CA ILE A 33 -14.41 -8.61 -1.48
C ILE A 33 -15.41 -8.50 -0.34
N ILE A 34 -14.93 -8.34 0.90
CA ILE A 34 -15.78 -8.22 2.09
C ILE A 34 -16.64 -6.95 2.00
N ASP A 35 -16.05 -5.84 1.58
CA ASP A 35 -16.73 -4.56 1.38
C ASP A 35 -17.81 -4.67 0.28
N TYR A 36 -17.46 -5.23 -0.88
CA TYR A 36 -18.39 -5.44 -2.00
C TYR A 36 -19.57 -6.32 -1.63
N LEU A 37 -19.34 -7.39 -0.89
CA LEU A 37 -20.37 -8.32 -0.44
C LEU A 37 -21.14 -7.80 0.78
N ASN A 38 -20.79 -6.64 1.32
CA ASN A 38 -21.37 -6.04 2.52
C ASN A 38 -21.42 -7.02 3.70
N ILE A 39 -20.32 -7.77 3.91
CA ILE A 39 -20.21 -8.75 4.98
C ILE A 39 -19.80 -8.03 6.25
N ASP A 40 -20.67 -8.05 7.27
CA ASP A 40 -20.38 -7.50 8.59
C ASP A 40 -19.53 -8.53 9.39
N THR A 41 -18.22 -8.40 9.27
CA THR A 41 -17.26 -9.25 9.98
C THR A 41 -16.00 -8.48 10.36
N SER A 42 -15.40 -8.87 11.46
CA SER A 42 -14.08 -8.38 11.86
C SER A 42 -12.99 -9.30 11.31
N PHE A 43 -11.94 -8.75 10.76
CA PHE A 43 -10.79 -9.52 10.26
C PHE A 43 -9.51 -8.70 10.33
N VAL A 44 -8.37 -9.37 10.29
CA VAL A 44 -7.06 -8.73 10.20
C VAL A 44 -6.68 -8.55 8.73
N SER A 45 -6.32 -7.33 8.35
CA SER A 45 -5.80 -7.03 7.02
C SER A 45 -4.67 -6.01 7.08
N PHE A 46 -3.73 -6.13 6.15
CA PHE A 46 -2.66 -5.17 5.89
C PHE A 46 -2.94 -4.32 4.64
N GLY A 47 -4.13 -4.44 4.08
CA GLY A 47 -4.63 -3.67 2.96
C GLY A 47 -5.94 -2.97 3.29
N ASN A 48 -6.43 -2.20 2.32
CA ASN A 48 -7.70 -1.47 2.39
C ASN A 48 -8.61 -1.90 1.23
N SER A 49 -9.92 -1.69 1.36
CA SER A 49 -10.82 -1.82 0.21
C SER A 49 -10.39 -0.87 -0.92
N ILE A 50 -10.45 -1.35 -2.16
CA ILE A 50 -10.17 -0.53 -3.34
C ILE A 50 -11.17 0.62 -3.51
N TRP A 51 -12.34 0.54 -2.88
CA TRP A 51 -13.35 1.62 -2.88
C TRP A 51 -13.15 2.64 -1.77
N SER A 52 -12.22 2.40 -0.82
CA SER A 52 -11.86 3.41 0.18
C SER A 52 -11.11 4.57 -0.45
N ASP A 53 -11.08 5.73 0.22
CA ASP A 53 -10.35 6.91 -0.27
C ASP A 53 -8.82 6.76 -0.19
N LYS A 54 -8.34 5.84 0.63
CA LYS A 54 -6.91 5.62 0.87
C LYS A 54 -6.38 4.49 -0.01
N GLY A 55 -5.23 4.70 -0.61
CA GLY A 55 -4.51 3.69 -1.38
C GLY A 55 -3.00 3.80 -1.13
N PHE A 56 -2.40 2.69 -0.77
CA PHE A 56 -0.95 2.56 -0.64
C PHE A 56 -0.51 1.15 -1.04
N ALA A 57 0.77 0.98 -1.30
CA ALA A 57 1.35 -0.34 -1.50
C ALA A 57 2.72 -0.42 -0.83
N VAL A 58 3.02 -1.56 -0.24
CA VAL A 58 4.33 -1.86 0.35
C VAL A 58 4.92 -3.05 -0.36
N ASN A 59 6.18 -2.93 -0.77
CA ASN A 59 6.97 -4.01 -1.32
C ASN A 59 8.33 -4.06 -0.60
N TYR A 60 8.88 -5.25 -0.42
CA TYR A 60 10.21 -5.44 0.14
C TYR A 60 11.05 -6.25 -0.83
N LEU A 61 12.08 -5.61 -1.35
CA LEU A 61 12.97 -6.22 -2.34
C LEU A 61 14.41 -5.74 -2.12
N ASN A 62 15.37 -6.65 -2.15
CA ASN A 62 16.80 -6.36 -1.99
C ASN A 62 17.12 -5.53 -0.73
N ASN A 63 16.51 -5.88 0.39
CA ASN A 63 16.65 -5.21 1.68
C ASN A 63 16.15 -3.75 1.70
N ILE A 64 15.28 -3.38 0.77
CA ILE A 64 14.69 -2.06 0.67
C ILE A 64 13.17 -2.19 0.69
N TYR A 65 12.50 -1.48 1.60
CA TYR A 65 11.09 -1.26 1.54
C TYR A 65 10.77 -0.19 0.49
N GLN A 66 9.80 -0.48 -0.34
CA GLN A 66 9.25 0.43 -1.34
C GLN A 66 7.82 0.74 -0.93
N TYR A 67 7.57 1.98 -0.56
CA TYR A 67 6.27 2.46 -0.13
C TYR A 67 5.69 3.43 -1.14
N PHE A 68 4.53 3.07 -1.69
CA PHE A 68 3.82 3.87 -2.69
C PHE A 68 2.59 4.50 -2.05
N GLU A 69 2.45 5.81 -2.14
CA GLU A 69 1.29 6.58 -1.70
C GLU A 69 1.18 7.87 -2.53
N GLU A 70 -0.03 8.24 -2.93
CA GLU A 70 -0.32 9.53 -3.60
C GLU A 70 0.66 9.88 -4.75
N GLY A 71 0.94 8.91 -5.64
CA GLY A 71 1.82 9.12 -6.80
C GLY A 71 3.31 9.23 -6.46
N HIS A 72 3.71 8.93 -5.23
CA HIS A 72 5.10 8.95 -4.78
C HIS A 72 5.57 7.56 -4.38
N LEU A 73 6.87 7.35 -4.50
CA LEU A 73 7.60 6.17 -4.03
C LEU A 73 8.65 6.60 -3.01
N LEU A 74 8.53 6.11 -1.78
CA LEU A 74 9.57 6.20 -0.77
C LEU A 74 10.36 4.89 -0.75
N GLN A 75 11.69 4.99 -0.70
CA GLN A 75 12.59 3.87 -0.47
C GLN A 75 13.23 4.00 0.92
N PHE A 76 13.10 2.92 1.71
CA PHE A 76 13.55 2.87 3.10
C PHE A 76 14.36 1.59 3.33
N ASN A 77 15.56 1.71 3.88
CA ASN A 77 16.50 0.57 4.06
C ASN A 77 16.31 -0.20 5.38
N GLY A 78 15.32 0.18 6.20
CA GLY A 78 15.08 -0.36 7.53
C GLY A 78 15.57 0.54 8.66
N GLU A 79 16.45 1.48 8.38
CA GLU A 79 16.98 2.48 9.33
C GLU A 79 16.56 3.88 8.95
N GLU A 80 16.77 4.26 7.69
CA GLU A 80 16.47 5.59 7.16
C GLU A 80 15.89 5.54 5.74
N SER A 81 15.19 6.60 5.37
CA SER A 81 14.74 6.79 3.99
C SER A 81 15.92 7.20 3.10
N ILE A 82 16.10 6.49 1.99
CA ILE A 82 17.21 6.71 1.06
C ILE A 82 16.81 7.48 -0.19
N ALA A 83 15.53 7.42 -0.58
CA ALA A 83 15.03 8.14 -1.75
C ALA A 83 13.53 8.37 -1.69
N LEU A 84 13.09 9.45 -2.35
CA LEU A 84 11.68 9.79 -2.60
C LEU A 84 11.52 10.21 -4.06
N TYR A 85 10.56 9.63 -4.78
CA TYR A 85 10.33 9.91 -6.20
C TYR A 85 8.86 10.21 -6.49
N ALA A 86 8.60 11.11 -7.43
CA ALA A 86 7.26 11.34 -8.00
C ALA A 86 7.07 10.42 -9.22
N VAL A 87 6.55 9.21 -9.03
CA VAL A 87 6.58 8.13 -10.03
C VAL A 87 5.80 8.43 -11.31
N GLU A 88 4.78 9.26 -11.25
CA GLU A 88 4.01 9.68 -12.42
C GLU A 88 4.81 10.61 -13.34
N LYS A 89 5.72 11.41 -12.78
CA LYS A 89 6.53 12.41 -13.50
C LYS A 89 7.95 11.93 -13.77
N ASP A 90 8.41 10.93 -13.03
CA ASP A 90 9.77 10.40 -13.09
C ASP A 90 9.74 8.86 -13.11
N SER A 91 9.29 8.29 -14.22
CA SER A 91 9.20 6.84 -14.40
C SER A 91 10.55 6.11 -14.35
N LEU A 92 11.65 6.81 -14.50
CA LEU A 92 13.01 6.27 -14.44
C LEU A 92 13.68 6.46 -13.07
N LEU A 93 12.99 7.09 -12.10
CA LEU A 93 13.47 7.33 -10.73
C LEU A 93 14.83 8.03 -10.70
N LYS A 94 14.98 9.10 -11.46
CA LYS A 94 16.23 9.86 -11.58
C LYS A 94 16.32 11.07 -10.65
N ASN A 95 15.17 11.63 -10.27
CA ASN A 95 15.08 12.83 -9.47
C ASN A 95 14.68 12.52 -8.04
N ASN A 96 15.66 12.35 -7.15
CA ASN A 96 15.41 12.12 -5.73
C ASN A 96 14.94 13.40 -5.04
N LEU A 97 13.71 13.39 -4.54
CA LEU A 97 13.04 14.51 -3.89
C LEU A 97 13.18 14.53 -2.37
N LEU A 98 13.94 13.60 -1.78
CA LEU A 98 14.02 13.39 -0.33
C LEU A 98 14.29 14.69 0.44
N LEU A 99 15.28 15.45 -0.01
CA LEU A 99 15.67 16.72 0.62
C LEU A 99 14.79 17.90 0.18
N GLN A 100 14.08 17.77 -0.96
CA GLN A 100 13.25 18.84 -1.52
C GLN A 100 11.83 18.85 -0.95
N ARG A 101 11.39 17.73 -0.38
CA ARG A 101 10.03 17.53 0.14
C ARG A 101 10.05 16.95 1.56
N PRO A 102 10.61 17.65 2.56
CA PRO A 102 10.82 17.11 3.90
C PRO A 102 9.51 16.73 4.61
N GLU A 103 8.42 17.49 4.44
CA GLU A 103 7.13 17.18 5.06
C GLU A 103 6.51 15.90 4.48
N LEU A 104 6.52 15.76 3.14
CA LEU A 104 6.02 14.57 2.47
C LEU A 104 6.87 13.34 2.83
N HIS A 105 8.19 13.49 2.81
CA HIS A 105 9.12 12.47 3.26
C HIS A 105 8.77 11.97 4.67
N GLN A 106 8.66 12.88 5.63
CA GLN A 106 8.37 12.53 7.03
C GLN A 106 7.00 11.86 7.18
N LYS A 107 5.98 12.35 6.46
CA LYS A 107 4.64 11.73 6.44
C LYS A 107 4.73 10.27 5.97
N MET A 108 5.34 10.04 4.80
CA MET A 108 5.42 8.71 4.19
C MET A 108 6.28 7.75 5.01
N GLU A 109 7.39 8.23 5.59
CA GLU A 109 8.24 7.42 6.47
C GLU A 109 7.49 7.00 7.74
N ASN A 110 6.72 7.89 8.35
CA ASN A 110 5.91 7.57 9.52
C ASN A 110 4.84 6.52 9.20
N HIS A 111 4.16 6.63 8.03
CA HIS A 111 3.17 5.65 7.59
C HIS A 111 3.82 4.28 7.36
N LEU A 112 4.97 4.24 6.67
CA LEU A 112 5.69 3.00 6.43
C LEU A 112 6.18 2.36 7.73
N LYS A 113 6.76 3.13 8.64
CA LYS A 113 7.23 2.63 9.95
C LYS A 113 6.07 2.07 10.77
N ALA A 114 4.92 2.73 10.78
CA ALA A 114 3.72 2.22 11.45
C ALA A 114 3.24 0.90 10.84
N TYR A 115 3.24 0.80 9.51
CA TYR A 115 2.91 -0.45 8.81
C TYR A 115 3.87 -1.58 9.18
N ILE A 116 5.19 -1.34 9.12
CA ILE A 116 6.22 -2.34 9.46
C ILE A 116 6.07 -2.77 10.93
N GLN A 117 5.84 -1.82 11.83
CA GLN A 117 5.66 -2.11 13.26
C GLN A 117 4.44 -2.99 13.51
N GLU A 118 3.30 -2.66 12.91
CA GLU A 118 2.07 -3.45 13.06
C GLU A 118 2.22 -4.85 12.45
N TYR A 119 2.81 -4.94 11.25
CA TYR A 119 3.09 -6.21 10.60
C TYR A 119 3.97 -7.10 11.48
N ASN A 120 5.10 -6.58 11.93
CA ASN A 120 6.05 -7.32 12.78
C ASN A 120 5.41 -7.71 14.13
N HIS A 121 4.66 -6.79 14.76
CA HIS A 121 3.96 -7.08 16.01
C HIS A 121 3.00 -8.25 15.87
N ARG A 122 2.19 -8.28 14.81
CA ARG A 122 1.24 -9.37 14.57
C ARG A 122 1.93 -10.68 14.24
N MET A 123 2.97 -10.64 13.41
CA MET A 123 3.74 -11.83 13.04
C MET A 123 4.45 -12.45 14.24
N ILE A 124 5.16 -11.65 15.04
CA ILE A 124 5.94 -12.12 16.19
C ILE A 124 5.04 -12.71 17.30
N HIS A 125 3.86 -12.10 17.49
CA HIS A 125 2.94 -12.50 18.56
C HIS A 125 1.83 -13.44 18.09
N ASN A 126 1.90 -13.95 16.85
CA ASN A 126 0.89 -14.81 16.24
C ASN A 126 -0.53 -14.22 16.31
N LYS A 127 -0.67 -12.92 16.02
CA LYS A 127 -1.93 -12.17 16.07
C LYS A 127 -2.52 -11.91 14.68
N LEU A 128 -2.44 -12.88 13.79
CA LEU A 128 -3.04 -12.81 12.45
C LEU A 128 -4.51 -13.23 12.45
N GLU A 129 -4.96 -13.80 13.56
CA GLU A 129 -6.36 -14.13 13.80
C GLU A 129 -6.92 -13.25 14.93
N LEU A 130 -8.22 -12.96 14.86
CA LEU A 130 -8.91 -12.36 16.00
C LEU A 130 -9.16 -13.47 17.02
N ASN A 131 -8.64 -13.32 18.21
CA ASN A 131 -9.01 -14.21 19.31
C ASN A 131 -10.48 -13.96 19.64
N GLU A 132 -11.29 -15.02 19.62
CA GLU A 132 -12.65 -14.99 20.13
C GLU A 132 -12.71 -14.67 21.62
#